data_52e750fb9f03f3ce79243924508995f1
#
_entry.id   52e750fb9f03f3ce79243924508995f1
#
_cell.length_a   1.000
_cell.length_b   1.000
_cell.length_c   1.000
_cell.angle_alpha   90.00
_cell.angle_beta   90.00
_cell.angle_gamma   90.00
#
_symmetry.space_group_name_H-M   'P 1'
#
loop_
_entity.id
_entity.type
_entity.pdbx_description
1 polymer ?
#
loop_
_entity_poly.entity_id
_entity_poly.type
_entity_poly.pdbx_seq_one_letter_code
_entity_poly.pdbx_strand_id
1 'polypeptide(L)'
;MDDKGFLEYLIKSIVDHPDDVRVDRKVDEMGVLLSLKVNAEDMGQVIGRQGSTSKAIRTLLRIVGLKNHARVNLKIEEPEGGMRPHSRVDQEMGDLNI
;
A
#
# COMPACT_ATOMS: atom_id res chain seq x y z
N MET A 1 -0.16 -14.51 13.36
CA MET A 1 0.24 -13.27 12.67
C MET A 1 -1.02 -12.56 12.21
N ASP A 2 -1.17 -11.31 12.59
CA ASP A 2 -2.36 -10.55 12.21
C ASP A 2 -2.15 -9.87 10.86
N ASP A 3 -3.13 -9.08 10.45
CA ASP A 3 -3.07 -8.42 9.14
C ASP A 3 -1.89 -7.44 9.04
N LYS A 4 -1.65 -6.66 10.08
CA LYS A 4 -0.54 -5.71 10.09
C LYS A 4 0.80 -6.45 10.06
N GLY A 5 0.95 -7.47 10.89
CA GLY A 5 2.18 -8.25 10.92
C GLY A 5 2.47 -8.94 9.62
N PHE A 6 1.42 -9.48 8.99
CA PHE A 6 1.57 -10.12 7.69
C PHE A 6 2.03 -9.12 6.64
N LEU A 7 1.41 -7.93 6.62
CA LEU A 7 1.79 -6.91 5.65
C LEU A 7 3.23 -6.46 5.87
N GLU A 8 3.61 -6.22 7.12
CA GLU A 8 4.98 -5.82 7.42
C GLU A 8 5.99 -6.86 6.94
N TYR A 9 5.72 -8.12 7.24
CA TYR A 9 6.60 -9.20 6.85
C TYR A 9 6.74 -9.26 5.33
N LEU A 10 5.61 -9.22 4.64
CA LEU A 10 5.58 -9.32 3.19
C LEU A 10 6.36 -8.18 2.54
N ILE A 11 6.10 -6.96 2.96
CA ILE A 11 6.73 -5.80 2.36
C ILE A 11 8.23 -5.78 2.65
N LYS A 12 8.62 -6.08 3.89
CA LYS A 12 10.04 -6.11 4.25
C LYS A 12 10.81 -7.16 3.47
N SER A 13 10.10 -8.18 2.99
CA SER A 13 10.71 -9.25 2.22
C SER A 13 11.01 -8.85 0.78
N ILE A 14 10.38 -7.81 0.27
CA ILE A 14 10.51 -7.44 -1.15
C ILE A 14 11.19 -6.10 -1.39
N VAL A 15 11.37 -5.29 -0.35
CA VAL A 15 11.99 -3.97 -0.51
C VAL A 15 13.48 -4.01 -0.18
N ASP A 16 14.21 -3.00 -0.67
CA ASP A 16 15.63 -2.88 -0.39
C ASP A 16 15.91 -2.13 0.91
N HIS A 17 14.92 -1.39 1.41
CA HIS A 17 15.07 -0.58 2.61
C HIS A 17 14.03 -1.00 3.65
N PRO A 18 14.16 -2.22 4.21
CA PRO A 18 13.13 -2.71 5.13
C PRO A 18 13.00 -1.87 6.41
N ASP A 19 14.06 -1.17 6.79
CA ASP A 19 14.01 -0.33 7.99
C ASP A 19 13.11 0.87 7.82
N ASP A 20 12.77 1.23 6.58
CA ASP A 20 11.91 2.37 6.29
C ASP A 20 10.45 1.98 6.16
N VAL A 21 10.14 0.71 6.28
CA VAL A 21 8.75 0.25 6.16
C VAL A 21 7.97 0.63 7.41
N ARG A 22 6.81 1.26 7.21
CA ARG A 22 5.91 1.64 8.30
C ARG A 22 4.51 1.23 7.94
N VAL A 23 3.81 0.63 8.88
CA VAL A 23 2.42 0.24 8.69
C VAL A 23 1.61 0.76 9.86
N ASP A 24 0.56 1.51 9.56
CA ASP A 24 -0.41 1.96 10.56
C ASP A 24 -1.71 1.21 10.37
N ARG A 25 -2.34 0.85 11.47
CA ARG A 25 -3.60 0.12 11.45
C ARG A 25 -4.67 0.95 12.15
N LYS A 26 -5.77 1.17 11.44
CA LYS A 26 -6.94 1.85 11.99
C LYS A 26 -8.15 0.95 11.84
N VAL A 27 -9.00 0.95 12.86
CA VAL A 27 -10.23 0.17 12.83
C VAL A 27 -11.39 1.13 13.02
N ASP A 28 -12.37 1.03 12.14
CA ASP A 28 -13.58 1.84 12.26
C ASP A 28 -14.76 1.02 11.78
N GLU A 29 -15.92 1.69 11.57
CA GLU A 29 -17.13 1.00 11.15
C GLU A 29 -16.99 0.31 9.81
N MET A 30 -16.09 0.80 8.97
CA MET A 30 -15.88 0.26 7.64
C MET A 30 -14.91 -0.91 7.64
N GLY A 31 -14.28 -1.20 8.77
CA GLY A 31 -13.35 -2.30 8.88
C GLY A 31 -11.96 -1.83 9.26
N VAL A 32 -10.95 -2.54 8.77
CA VAL A 32 -9.55 -2.27 9.08
C VAL A 32 -8.92 -1.56 7.89
N LEU A 33 -8.21 -0.46 8.17
CA LEU A 33 -7.41 0.22 7.17
C LEU A 33 -5.94 0.11 7.55
N LEU A 34 -5.14 -0.46 6.66
CA LEU A 34 -3.70 -0.51 6.81
C LEU A 34 -3.08 0.54 5.90
N SER A 35 -2.32 1.45 6.48
CA SER A 35 -1.61 2.48 5.73
C SER A 35 -0.14 2.10 5.66
N LEU A 36 0.40 1.99 4.47
CA LEU A 36 1.76 1.53 4.24
C LEU A 36 2.62 2.66 3.72
N LYS A 37 3.79 2.84 4.34
CA LYS A 37 4.82 3.75 3.86
C LYS A 37 6.11 2.99 3.65
N VAL A 38 6.79 3.28 2.56
CA VAL A 38 8.09 2.69 2.26
C VAL A 38 9.03 3.77 1.76
N ASN A 39 10.31 3.42 1.63
CA ASN A 39 11.28 4.32 1.02
C ASN A 39 10.85 4.62 -0.41
N ALA A 40 11.06 5.88 -0.85
CA ALA A 40 10.67 6.29 -2.19
C ALA A 40 11.27 5.40 -3.26
N GLU A 41 12.50 4.92 -3.04
CA GLU A 41 13.17 4.06 -4.00
C GLU A 41 12.51 2.69 -4.12
N ASP A 42 11.75 2.29 -3.11
CA ASP A 42 11.11 0.98 -3.09
C ASP A 42 9.68 1.00 -3.61
N MET A 43 9.15 2.20 -3.90
CA MET A 43 7.76 2.32 -4.34
C MET A 43 7.47 1.50 -5.59
N GLY A 44 8.42 1.48 -6.54
CA GLY A 44 8.24 0.72 -7.75
C GLY A 44 8.06 -0.76 -7.50
N GLN A 45 8.80 -1.30 -6.54
CA GLN A 45 8.70 -2.71 -6.20
C GLN A 45 7.38 -3.04 -5.51
N VAL A 46 6.92 -2.12 -4.66
CA VAL A 46 5.66 -2.33 -3.93
C VAL A 46 4.46 -2.27 -4.86
N ILE A 47 4.48 -1.34 -5.79
CA ILE A 47 3.37 -1.20 -6.74
C ILE A 47 3.46 -2.26 -7.83
N GLY A 48 4.68 -2.48 -8.34
CA GLY A 48 4.91 -3.45 -9.39
C GLY A 48 4.47 -2.92 -10.75
N ARG A 49 4.74 -3.71 -11.76
CA ARG A 49 4.41 -3.34 -13.13
C ARG A 49 2.89 -3.26 -13.26
N GLN A 50 2.39 -2.10 -13.67
CA GLN A 50 0.95 -1.88 -13.88
C GLN A 50 0.13 -2.16 -12.62
N GLY A 51 0.76 -2.01 -11.46
CA GLY A 51 0.07 -2.21 -10.20
C GLY A 51 -0.11 -3.67 -9.81
N SER A 52 0.58 -4.59 -10.47
CA SER A 52 0.37 -6.03 -10.24
C SER A 52 0.73 -6.46 -8.83
N THR A 53 1.84 -5.94 -8.29
CA THR A 53 2.27 -6.32 -6.95
C THR A 53 1.29 -5.79 -5.91
N SER A 54 0.89 -4.53 -6.02
CA SER A 54 -0.05 -3.96 -5.06
C SER A 54 -1.40 -4.66 -5.11
N LYS A 55 -1.86 -5.06 -6.30
CA LYS A 55 -3.10 -5.81 -6.42
C LYS A 55 -3.01 -7.15 -5.73
N ALA A 56 -1.87 -7.84 -5.89
CA ALA A 56 -1.65 -9.12 -5.24
C ALA A 56 -1.66 -8.97 -3.73
N ILE A 57 -1.02 -7.92 -3.23
CA ILE A 57 -0.97 -7.66 -1.79
C ILE A 57 -2.38 -7.42 -1.26
N ARG A 58 -3.17 -6.61 -1.97
CA ARG A 58 -4.55 -6.35 -1.56
C ARG A 58 -5.38 -7.62 -1.53
N THR A 59 -5.18 -8.49 -2.51
CA THR A 59 -5.91 -9.76 -2.56
C THR A 59 -5.56 -10.62 -1.35
N LEU A 60 -4.27 -10.71 -1.02
CA LEU A 60 -3.84 -11.50 0.13
C LEU A 60 -4.38 -10.93 1.44
N LEU A 61 -4.38 -9.61 1.57
CA LEU A 61 -4.93 -8.99 2.77
C LEU A 61 -6.42 -9.23 2.90
N ARG A 62 -7.14 -9.25 1.77
CA ARG A 62 -8.56 -9.55 1.80
C ARG A 62 -8.82 -10.95 2.32
N ILE A 63 -7.98 -11.90 1.91
CA ILE A 63 -8.10 -13.27 2.36
C ILE A 63 -7.83 -13.37 3.86
N VAL A 64 -6.79 -12.68 4.33
CA VAL A 64 -6.50 -12.64 5.77
C VAL A 64 -7.69 -12.04 6.53
N GLY A 65 -8.28 -10.99 5.97
CA GLY A 65 -9.44 -10.36 6.58
C GLY A 65 -10.62 -11.32 6.67
N LEU A 66 -10.90 -12.04 5.59
CA LEU A 66 -12.00 -13.00 5.60
C LEU A 66 -11.81 -14.06 6.68
N LYS A 67 -10.59 -14.52 6.83
CA LYS A 67 -10.28 -15.51 7.85
C LYS A 67 -10.57 -14.97 9.25
N ASN A 68 -10.38 -13.67 9.45
CA ASN A 68 -10.57 -13.05 10.75
C ASN A 68 -11.92 -12.33 10.85
N HIS A 69 -12.81 -12.56 9.90
CA HIS A 69 -14.15 -11.96 9.87
C HIS A 69 -14.08 -10.44 9.86
N ALA A 70 -13.12 -9.88 9.12
CA ALA A 70 -12.90 -8.44 9.04
C ALA A 70 -12.70 -8.03 7.60
N ARG A 71 -13.05 -6.79 7.30
CA ARG A 71 -12.74 -6.19 6.00
C ARG A 71 -11.43 -5.44 6.14
N VAL A 72 -10.44 -5.81 5.36
CA VAL A 72 -9.13 -5.18 5.41
C VAL A 72 -8.88 -4.45 4.10
N ASN A 73 -8.56 -3.16 4.22
CA ASN A 73 -8.24 -2.31 3.08
C ASN A 73 -6.80 -1.83 3.20
N LEU A 74 -6.15 -1.64 2.07
CA LEU A 74 -4.76 -1.18 2.03
C LEU A 74 -4.70 0.17 1.35
N LYS A 75 -3.99 1.10 2.00
CA LYS A 75 -3.65 2.40 1.43
C LYS A 75 -2.14 2.49 1.36
N ILE A 76 -1.60 2.67 0.16
CA ILE A 76 -0.17 2.87 -0.02
C ILE A 76 0.08 4.35 -0.11
N GLU A 77 0.79 4.90 0.87
CA GLU A 77 1.05 6.33 0.94
C GLU A 77 2.30 6.67 0.17
N GLU A 78 2.27 7.81 -0.51
CA GLU A 78 3.44 8.27 -1.22
C GLU A 78 4.44 8.81 -0.23
N PRO A 79 5.73 8.54 -0.43
CA PRO A 79 6.74 9.05 0.47
C PRO A 79 6.77 10.57 0.45
N GLU A 80 7.06 11.11 1.60
CA GLU A 80 7.21 12.54 1.74
C GLU A 80 8.36 13.02 0.86
N GLY A 81 8.14 14.05 0.09
CA GLY A 81 9.16 14.60 -0.79
C GLY A 81 9.31 13.84 -2.09
N GLY A 82 8.58 12.79 -2.22
CA GLY A 82 8.59 11.99 -3.43
C GLY A 82 7.83 12.70 -4.50
N MET A 83 7.77 12.54 -5.40
CA MET A 83 7.13 13.15 -6.18
C MET A 83 6.11 12.85 -6.91
N ARG A 84 5.49 13.24 -7.12
CA ARG A 84 4.52 13.14 -7.74
C ARG A 84 4.37 13.82 -8.77
N PRO A 85 4.38 13.80 -9.47
CA PRO A 85 4.18 14.79 -10.25
C PRO A 85 2.95 15.01 -10.83
N HIS A 86 2.78 14.86 -10.43
CA HIS A 86 1.83 15.29 -10.81
C HIS A 86 0.98 15.21 -11.18
N SER A 87 1.04 15.13 -10.92
CA SER A 87 0.36 15.37 -11.06
C SER A 87 -0.35 15.14 -11.59
N ARG A 88 -0.25 15.09 -11.36
CA ARG A 88 -0.95 15.28 -11.71
C ARG A 88 -1.49 15.21 -12.30
N VAL A 89 -1.16 15.13 -12.34
CA VAL A 89 -1.73 15.46 -12.81
C VAL A 89 -2.38 14.96 -13.38
N ASP A 90 -2.03 14.83 -13.28
CA ASP A 90 -2.68 14.94 -13.67
C ASP A 90 -3.24 14.51 -14.08
N GLN A 91 -2.90 14.41 -13.91
CA GLN A 91 -3.56 14.63 -14.09
C GLN A 91 -4.14 14.57 -14.46
N GLU A 92 -3.74 14.57 -14.41
CA GLU A 92 -4.37 15.01 -14.67
C GLU A 92 -4.99 14.71 -15.22
N MET A 93 -4.67 14.60 -15.34
CA MET A 93 -5.31 14.83 -15.77
C MET A 93 -5.96 14.55 -16.19
N GLY A 94 -5.34 14.34 -16.28
CA GLY A 94 -6.03 14.64 -16.47
C GLY A 94 -6.53 14.42 -16.80
N ASP A 95 -6.24 14.42 -16.53
CA ASP A 95 -6.97 14.77 -16.81
C ASP A 95 -7.47 14.77 -17.35
N LEU A 96 -7.07 14.76 -17.19
CA LEU A 96 -7.67 15.20 -17.61
C LEU A 96 -8.19 15.17 -18.31
N ASN A 97 -7.90 15.28 -18.34
CA ASN A 97 -8.42 15.58 -18.92
C ASN A 97 -8.57 15.50 -19.43
N ILE A 98 -8.17 15.58 -19.28
CA ILE A 98 -8.36 15.82 -19.63
C ILE A 98 -8.74 15.72 -19.93
#